data_e83dbbcee1686aff9e97a420beecd59d
#
_entry.id   e83dbbcee1686aff9e97a420beecd59d
#
_cell.length_a   1.000
_cell.length_b   1.000
_cell.length_c   1.000
_cell.angle_alpha   90.00
_cell.angle_beta   90.00
_cell.angle_gamma   90.00
#
_symmetry.space_group_name_H-M   'P 1'
#
loop_
_entity.id
_entity.type
_entity.pdbx_description
1 polymer ?
#
loop_
_entity_poly.entity_id
_entity_poly.type
_entity_poly.pdbx_seq_one_letter_code
_entity_poly.pdbx_strand_id
1 'polypeptide(L)'
;MYCPGSVRLALANRVMETRKHIAAEKKRCNTHNCAQSVVCTYCDLVGLDEKTALDIAGAYGTGMGNMEGTCGALVGAGMIVGLATKDRNLSRARMKDIMEKFQERNGATRCCLLKGIGTGKPLRDCPDCVADASEFLEEYL
;
A
#
# COMPACT_ATOMS: atom_id res chain seq x y z
N MET A 1 -13.55 1.89 18.97
CA MET A 1 -13.78 1.17 17.72
C MET A 1 -12.86 -0.05 17.65
N TYR A 2 -13.44 -1.20 17.42
CA TYR A 2 -12.68 -2.43 17.31
C TYR A 2 -11.98 -2.49 15.95
N CYS A 3 -10.67 -2.63 15.96
CA CYS A 3 -9.86 -2.79 14.75
C CYS A 3 -9.15 -4.13 14.81
N PRO A 4 -9.61 -5.12 14.07
CA PRO A 4 -9.01 -6.46 14.11
C PRO A 4 -7.70 -6.49 13.34
N GLY A 5 -6.66 -5.89 13.91
CA GLY A 5 -5.34 -5.77 13.27
C GLY A 5 -4.62 -7.08 13.02
N SER A 6 -5.15 -8.18 13.50
CA SER A 6 -4.52 -9.48 13.36
C SER A 6 -5.44 -10.54 12.75
N VAL A 7 -6.36 -10.14 11.90
CA VAL A 7 -7.19 -11.12 11.19
C VAL A 7 -6.27 -11.96 10.32
N ARG A 8 -6.05 -13.19 10.72
CA ARG A 8 -5.32 -14.14 9.92
C ARG A 8 -6.25 -14.67 8.85
N LEU A 9 -5.86 -14.47 7.61
CA LEU A 9 -6.51 -15.16 6.53
C LEU A 9 -5.92 -16.56 6.47
N ALA A 10 -6.65 -17.53 6.94
CA ALA A 10 -6.26 -18.93 6.85
C ALA A 10 -6.48 -19.45 5.42
N LEU A 11 -5.79 -18.84 4.45
CA LEU A 11 -6.09 -19.07 3.03
C LEU A 11 -4.89 -19.53 2.23
N ALA A 12 -3.89 -20.07 2.89
CA ALA A 12 -2.60 -20.39 2.29
C ALA A 12 -2.68 -21.26 1.03
N ASN A 13 -3.74 -22.02 0.83
CA ASN A 13 -3.83 -23.01 -0.25
C ASN A 13 -4.89 -22.67 -1.29
N ARG A 14 -5.38 -21.45 -1.31
CA ARG A 14 -6.44 -21.03 -2.24
C ARG A 14 -5.93 -20.00 -3.21
N VAL A 15 -6.66 -19.85 -4.33
CA VAL A 15 -6.57 -18.64 -5.13
C VAL A 15 -6.67 -17.47 -4.14
N MET A 16 -5.75 -16.55 -4.22
CA MET A 16 -5.69 -15.46 -3.25
C MET A 16 -6.98 -14.65 -3.28
N GLU A 17 -7.67 -14.61 -2.14
CA GLU A 17 -8.73 -13.65 -1.95
C GLU A 17 -8.11 -12.29 -1.71
N THR A 18 -8.79 -11.25 -2.15
CA THR A 18 -8.26 -9.91 -1.96
C THR A 18 -8.08 -9.56 -0.49
N ARG A 19 -6.97 -8.95 -0.17
CA ARG A 19 -6.64 -8.44 1.15
C ARG A 19 -6.76 -6.91 1.22
N LYS A 20 -7.23 -6.28 0.16
CA LYS A 20 -7.27 -4.82 0.09
C LYS A 20 -8.09 -4.18 1.21
N HIS A 21 -9.17 -4.84 1.64
CA HIS A 21 -10.00 -4.32 2.72
C HIS A 21 -9.31 -4.46 4.09
N ILE A 22 -8.53 -5.50 4.28
CA ILE A 22 -7.72 -5.69 5.49
C ILE A 22 -6.65 -4.60 5.56
N ALA A 23 -5.99 -4.33 4.44
CA ALA A 23 -4.99 -3.28 4.36
C ALA A 23 -5.60 -1.90 4.65
N ALA A 24 -6.74 -1.60 4.03
CA ALA A 24 -7.45 -0.34 4.25
C ALA A 24 -7.86 -0.17 5.71
N GLU A 25 -8.30 -1.24 6.35
CA GLU A 25 -8.73 -1.20 7.75
C GLU A 25 -7.56 -0.86 8.70
N LYS A 26 -6.36 -1.36 8.42
CA LYS A 26 -5.16 -1.00 9.19
C LYS A 26 -4.95 0.53 9.20
N LYS A 27 -5.15 1.16 8.05
CA LYS A 27 -5.01 2.61 7.95
C LYS A 27 -6.19 3.33 8.59
N ARG A 28 -7.41 2.85 8.39
CA ARG A 28 -8.62 3.46 8.97
C ARG A 28 -8.55 3.48 10.49
N CYS A 29 -8.07 2.39 11.09
CA CYS A 29 -7.88 2.30 12.54
C CYS A 29 -6.66 3.05 13.03
N ASN A 30 -5.85 3.57 12.13
CA ASN A 30 -4.64 4.33 12.42
C ASN A 30 -3.61 3.54 13.26
N THR A 31 -3.62 2.22 13.13
CA THR A 31 -2.60 1.35 13.75
C THR A 31 -1.34 1.29 12.90
N HIS A 32 -1.47 1.64 11.61
CA HIS A 32 -0.40 1.60 10.62
C HIS A 32 -0.46 2.85 9.77
N ASN A 33 0.68 3.34 9.28
CA ASN A 33 0.68 4.37 8.23
C ASN A 33 0.34 3.73 6.88
N CYS A 34 0.22 4.53 5.82
CA CYS A 34 -0.18 4.02 4.50
C CYS A 34 0.78 2.95 3.98
N ALA A 35 2.08 3.17 4.11
CA ALA A 35 3.09 2.21 3.65
C ALA A 35 3.07 0.94 4.50
N GLN A 36 3.02 1.07 5.82
CA GLN A 36 2.92 -0.07 6.73
C GLN A 36 1.67 -0.89 6.48
N SER A 37 0.55 -0.22 6.18
CA SER A 37 -0.72 -0.90 5.91
C SER A 37 -0.60 -1.88 4.75
N VAL A 38 0.10 -1.49 3.69
CA VAL A 38 0.32 -2.38 2.54
C VAL A 38 1.38 -3.44 2.86
N VAL A 39 2.53 -3.02 3.34
CA VAL A 39 3.66 -3.95 3.55
C VAL A 39 3.30 -5.03 4.57
N CYS A 40 2.67 -4.65 5.68
CA CYS A 40 2.29 -5.63 6.72
C CYS A 40 1.16 -6.57 6.29
N THR A 41 0.32 -6.14 5.34
CA THR A 41 -0.75 -6.99 4.84
C THR A 41 -0.23 -8.10 3.92
N TYR A 42 0.86 -7.85 3.19
CA TYR A 42 1.39 -8.78 2.19
C TYR A 42 2.74 -9.37 2.54
N CYS A 43 3.33 -9.02 3.67
CA CYS A 43 4.70 -9.43 4.03
C CYS A 43 4.88 -10.95 4.08
N ASP A 44 3.87 -11.69 4.51
CA ASP A 44 3.92 -13.15 4.58
C ASP A 44 4.08 -13.80 3.19
N LEU A 45 3.55 -13.17 2.15
CA LEU A 45 3.61 -13.70 0.79
C LEU A 45 5.01 -13.56 0.16
N VAL A 46 5.87 -12.72 0.74
CA VAL A 46 7.20 -12.43 0.18
C VAL A 46 8.33 -12.76 1.17
N GLY A 47 8.01 -13.50 2.23
CA GLY A 47 9.03 -13.95 3.19
C GLY A 47 9.57 -12.85 4.09
N LEU A 48 8.85 -11.77 4.29
CA LEU A 48 9.23 -10.66 5.16
C LEU A 48 8.49 -10.77 6.49
N ASP A 49 9.23 -10.75 7.60
CA ASP A 49 8.59 -10.79 8.91
C ASP A 49 7.89 -9.47 9.23
N GLU A 50 6.83 -9.53 10.03
CA GLU A 50 5.97 -8.38 10.31
C GLU A 50 6.72 -7.26 11.03
N LYS A 51 7.60 -7.60 11.97
CA LYS A 51 8.40 -6.59 12.69
C LYS A 51 9.27 -5.79 11.73
N THR A 52 9.97 -6.46 10.83
CA THR A 52 10.81 -5.80 9.82
C THR A 52 9.95 -4.98 8.87
N ALA A 53 8.78 -5.49 8.49
CA ALA A 53 7.84 -4.76 7.64
C ALA A 53 7.42 -3.43 8.29
N LEU A 54 7.05 -3.47 9.58
CA LEU A 54 6.70 -2.26 10.32
C LEU A 54 7.85 -1.26 10.36
N ASP A 55 9.04 -1.75 10.67
CA ASP A 55 10.21 -0.89 10.83
C ASP A 55 10.63 -0.25 9.50
N ILE A 56 10.72 -1.04 8.44
CA ILE A 56 11.22 -0.54 7.16
C ILE A 56 10.25 0.45 6.50
N ALA A 57 8.96 0.27 6.72
CA ALA A 57 7.94 1.14 6.15
C ALA A 57 7.59 2.34 7.04
N GLY A 58 8.19 2.44 8.22
CA GLY A 58 7.83 3.43 9.24
C GLY A 58 7.99 4.88 8.81
N ALA A 59 8.96 5.19 7.96
CA ALA A 59 9.22 6.55 7.52
C ALA A 59 8.46 6.97 6.25
N TYR A 60 7.75 6.06 5.61
CA TYR A 60 7.17 6.28 4.29
C TYR A 60 5.67 6.58 4.30
N GLY A 61 5.11 6.80 5.45
CA GLY A 61 3.74 7.31 5.55
C GLY A 61 3.68 8.80 5.25
N THR A 62 2.48 9.30 5.01
CA THR A 62 2.22 10.74 4.80
C THR A 62 3.12 11.33 3.70
N GLY A 63 3.23 10.63 2.56
CA GLY A 63 4.01 11.13 1.42
C GLY A 63 5.43 11.49 1.79
N MET A 64 6.20 10.55 2.32
CA MET A 64 7.58 10.76 2.79
C MET A 64 7.67 11.69 4.01
N GLY A 65 6.61 11.70 4.83
CA GLY A 65 6.59 12.44 6.08
C GLY A 65 6.13 13.88 5.98
N ASN A 66 6.14 14.47 4.79
CA ASN A 66 5.78 15.89 4.61
C ASN A 66 4.72 16.11 3.51
N MET A 67 4.08 15.06 3.05
CA MET A 67 3.04 15.08 2.01
C MET A 67 3.54 15.48 0.61
N GLU A 68 4.83 15.74 0.45
CA GLU A 68 5.40 16.13 -0.85
C GLU A 68 5.72 14.92 -1.73
N GLY A 69 5.86 13.75 -1.15
CA GLY A 69 6.21 12.54 -1.88
C GLY A 69 5.01 11.77 -2.39
N THR A 70 5.31 10.68 -3.06
CA THR A 70 4.33 9.72 -3.55
C THR A 70 3.54 9.14 -2.37
N CYS A 71 2.27 8.84 -2.61
CA CYS A 71 1.41 8.17 -1.63
C CYS A 71 2.12 6.98 -1.00
N GLY A 72 2.13 6.91 0.34
CA GLY A 72 2.79 5.84 1.08
C GLY A 72 2.30 4.45 0.71
N ALA A 73 1.03 4.31 0.35
CA ALA A 73 0.48 3.03 -0.10
C ALA A 73 1.18 2.53 -1.36
N LEU A 74 1.49 3.43 -2.30
CA LEU A 74 2.22 3.08 -3.51
C LEU A 74 3.68 2.72 -3.20
N VAL A 75 4.30 3.42 -2.27
CA VAL A 75 5.67 3.10 -1.83
C VAL A 75 5.71 1.71 -1.21
N GLY A 76 4.75 1.41 -0.33
CA GLY A 76 4.63 0.07 0.26
C GLY A 76 4.40 -1.02 -0.77
N ALA A 77 3.55 -0.76 -1.76
CA ALA A 77 3.32 -1.70 -2.85
C ALA A 77 4.64 -1.98 -3.61
N GLY A 78 5.44 -0.95 -3.84
CA GLY A 78 6.75 -1.10 -4.50
C GLY A 78 7.70 -1.99 -3.72
N MET A 79 7.71 -1.89 -2.41
CA MET A 79 8.52 -2.77 -1.56
C MET A 79 8.15 -4.24 -1.74
N ILE A 80 6.85 -4.53 -1.75
CA ILE A 80 6.36 -5.89 -1.94
C ILE A 80 6.66 -6.39 -3.36
N VAL A 81 6.46 -5.54 -4.36
CA VAL A 81 6.79 -5.89 -5.76
C VAL A 81 8.26 -6.31 -5.87
N GLY A 82 9.16 -5.54 -5.25
CA GLY A 82 10.59 -5.84 -5.28
C GLY A 82 10.91 -7.19 -4.66
N LEU A 83 10.34 -7.46 -3.49
CA LEU A 83 10.56 -8.72 -2.78
C LEU A 83 9.95 -9.92 -3.52
N ALA A 84 8.80 -9.74 -4.16
CA ALA A 84 8.14 -10.79 -4.91
C ALA A 84 8.85 -11.11 -6.22
N THR A 85 9.41 -10.09 -6.86
CA THR A 85 10.00 -10.19 -8.20
C THR A 85 11.47 -10.54 -8.18
N LYS A 86 12.24 -9.92 -7.28
CA LYS A 86 13.70 -10.10 -7.12
C LYS A 86 14.47 -9.82 -8.40
N ASP A 87 13.97 -8.92 -9.22
CA ASP A 87 14.58 -8.49 -10.46
C ASP A 87 14.32 -7.00 -10.64
N ARG A 88 15.38 -6.22 -10.76
CA ARG A 88 15.26 -4.76 -10.78
C ARG A 88 14.44 -4.24 -11.96
N ASN A 89 14.68 -4.76 -13.14
CA ASN A 89 14.01 -4.26 -14.34
C ASN A 89 12.54 -4.66 -14.37
N LEU A 90 12.25 -5.89 -13.97
CA LEU A 90 10.87 -6.38 -13.91
C LEU A 90 10.10 -5.69 -12.79
N SER A 91 10.72 -5.46 -11.64
CA SER A 91 10.10 -4.72 -10.54
C SER A 91 9.72 -3.30 -10.97
N ARG A 92 10.63 -2.65 -11.69
CA ARG A 92 10.37 -1.30 -12.21
C ARG A 92 9.20 -1.29 -13.19
N ALA A 93 9.15 -2.26 -14.09
CA ALA A 93 8.06 -2.34 -15.09
C ALA A 93 6.71 -2.56 -14.41
N ARG A 94 6.66 -3.45 -13.42
CA ARG A 94 5.43 -3.72 -12.67
C ARG A 94 5.00 -2.51 -11.84
N MET A 95 5.95 -1.83 -11.22
CA MET A 95 5.64 -0.63 -10.44
C MET A 95 5.14 0.50 -11.33
N LYS A 96 5.71 0.64 -12.52
CA LYS A 96 5.22 1.63 -13.49
C LYS A 96 3.75 1.37 -13.82
N ASP A 97 3.38 0.12 -14.06
CA ASP A 97 1.99 -0.26 -14.32
C ASP A 97 1.08 0.09 -13.15
N ILE A 98 1.50 -0.23 -11.92
CA ILE A 98 0.73 0.10 -10.72
C ILE A 98 0.54 1.61 -10.60
N MET A 99 1.59 2.39 -10.83
CA MET A 99 1.54 3.85 -10.76
C MET A 99 0.58 4.43 -11.80
N GLU A 100 0.62 3.91 -13.01
CA GLU A 100 -0.27 4.38 -14.09
C GLU A 100 -1.74 4.08 -13.78
N LYS A 101 -2.03 2.88 -13.31
CA LYS A 101 -3.39 2.49 -12.93
C LYS A 101 -3.92 3.33 -11.77
N PHE A 102 -3.08 3.59 -10.79
CA PHE A 102 -3.45 4.42 -9.65
C PHE A 102 -3.70 5.86 -10.09
N GLN A 103 -2.83 6.42 -10.93
CA GLN A 103 -2.98 7.76 -11.47
C GLN A 103 -4.28 7.88 -12.27
N GLU A 104 -4.58 6.90 -13.10
CA GLU A 104 -5.80 6.89 -13.91
C GLU A 104 -7.04 6.87 -13.03
N ARG A 105 -7.04 6.06 -11.98
CA ARG A 105 -8.21 5.94 -11.08
C ARG A 105 -8.39 7.18 -10.21
N ASN A 106 -7.31 7.74 -9.68
CA ASN A 106 -7.39 8.75 -8.62
C ASN A 106 -6.98 10.15 -9.03
N GLY A 107 -6.41 10.31 -10.21
CA GLY A 107 -6.04 11.62 -10.74
C GLY A 107 -4.71 12.16 -10.25
N ALA A 108 -4.06 11.51 -9.29
CA ALA A 108 -2.75 11.88 -8.76
C ALA A 108 -2.12 10.70 -8.04
N THR A 109 -0.80 10.78 -7.84
CA THR A 109 -0.05 9.82 -7.03
C THR A 109 0.63 10.49 -5.84
N ARG A 110 0.66 11.81 -5.83
CA ARG A 110 1.34 12.60 -4.82
C ARG A 110 0.42 12.80 -3.62
N CYS A 111 0.95 12.60 -2.42
CA CYS A 111 0.16 12.61 -1.18
C CYS A 111 -0.64 13.89 -1.00
N CYS A 112 -0.01 15.05 -1.14
CA CYS A 112 -0.70 16.33 -0.92
C CYS A 112 -1.88 16.54 -1.89
N LEU A 113 -1.74 16.11 -3.14
CA LEU A 113 -2.81 16.23 -4.13
C LEU A 113 -3.97 15.30 -3.81
N LEU A 114 -3.68 14.07 -3.37
CA LEU A 114 -4.71 13.13 -2.98
C LEU A 114 -5.50 13.61 -1.76
N LYS A 115 -4.82 14.26 -0.82
CA LYS A 115 -5.44 14.82 0.39
C LYS A 115 -6.10 16.17 0.17
N GLY A 116 -5.87 16.81 -0.96
CA GLY A 116 -6.43 18.11 -1.26
C GLY A 116 -5.75 19.27 -0.53
N ILE A 117 -4.50 19.08 -0.12
CA ILE A 117 -3.71 20.14 0.55
C ILE A 117 -3.30 21.16 -0.50
N GLY A 118 -3.65 22.40 -0.27
CA GLY A 118 -3.37 23.49 -1.20
C GLY A 118 -4.36 23.61 -2.37
N THR A 119 -5.15 22.57 -2.65
CA THR A 119 -6.15 22.59 -3.71
C THR A 119 -7.57 22.73 -3.16
N GLY A 120 -7.78 22.32 -1.90
CA GLY A 120 -9.12 22.27 -1.30
C GLY A 120 -10.01 21.16 -1.85
N LYS A 121 -9.47 20.28 -2.70
CA LYS A 121 -10.23 19.19 -3.34
C LYS A 121 -9.57 17.85 -3.11
N PRO A 122 -9.89 17.15 -1.99
CA PRO A 122 -9.39 15.79 -1.79
C PRO A 122 -9.82 14.89 -2.94
N LEU A 123 -8.89 14.15 -3.52
CA LEU A 123 -9.18 13.23 -4.62
C LEU A 123 -9.52 11.83 -4.13
N ARG A 124 -8.87 11.39 -3.07
CA ARG A 124 -9.07 10.06 -2.52
C ARG A 124 -8.60 10.03 -1.07
N ASP A 125 -9.34 9.43 -0.16
CA ASP A 125 -8.89 9.36 1.23
C ASP A 125 -7.86 8.24 1.42
N CYS A 126 -7.11 8.29 2.52
CA CYS A 126 -5.99 7.40 2.74
C CYS A 126 -6.37 5.91 2.77
N PRO A 127 -7.42 5.48 3.47
CA PRO A 127 -7.78 4.06 3.44
C PRO A 127 -8.11 3.56 2.03
N ASP A 128 -8.77 4.38 1.23
CA ASP A 128 -9.10 4.00 -0.15
C ASP A 128 -7.85 3.97 -1.04
N CYS A 129 -6.89 4.87 -0.81
CA CYS A 129 -5.59 4.82 -1.48
C CYS A 129 -4.87 3.51 -1.17
N VAL A 130 -4.92 3.08 0.09
CA VAL A 130 -4.34 1.79 0.52
C VAL A 130 -5.03 0.64 -0.19
N ALA A 131 -6.36 0.64 -0.25
CA ALA A 131 -7.12 -0.39 -0.95
C ALA A 131 -6.78 -0.46 -2.43
N ASP A 132 -6.69 0.71 -3.10
CA ASP A 132 -6.38 0.77 -4.53
C ASP A 132 -4.96 0.26 -4.83
N ALA A 133 -3.97 0.71 -4.08
CA ALA A 133 -2.60 0.24 -4.23
C ALA A 133 -2.50 -1.27 -4.01
N SER A 134 -3.21 -1.78 -3.00
CA SER A 134 -3.27 -3.21 -2.71
C SER A 134 -3.90 -4.00 -3.86
N GLU A 135 -5.00 -3.50 -4.40
CA GLU A 135 -5.69 -4.15 -5.52
C GLU A 135 -4.76 -4.30 -6.72
N PHE A 136 -4.05 -3.24 -7.09
CA PHE A 136 -3.13 -3.27 -8.23
C PHE A 136 -1.90 -4.15 -7.95
N LEU A 137 -1.42 -4.13 -6.71
CA LEU A 137 -0.33 -4.99 -6.27
C LEU A 137 -0.68 -6.47 -6.42
N GLU A 138 -1.91 -6.83 -6.06
CA GLU A 138 -2.35 -8.23 -6.08
C GLU A 138 -2.29 -8.85 -7.48
N GLU A 139 -2.31 -8.04 -8.53
CA GLU A 139 -2.16 -8.55 -9.90
C GLU A 139 -0.78 -9.18 -10.14
N TYR A 140 0.18 -8.91 -9.27
CA TYR A 140 1.55 -9.40 -9.39
C TYR A 140 1.95 -10.37 -8.27
N LEU A 141 0.99 -10.85 -7.51
CA LEU A 141 1.22 -11.81 -6.42
C LEU A 141 0.56 -13.21 -6.64
#